data_3626e2b2aa484650aba71e74eec9852d
#
_entry.id   3626e2b2aa484650aba71e74eec9852d
#
_cell.length_a   1.000
_cell.length_b   1.000
_cell.length_c   1.000
_cell.angle_alpha   90.00
_cell.angle_beta   90.00
_cell.angle_gamma   90.00
#
_symmetry.space_group_name_H-M   'P 1'
#
loop_
_entity.id
_entity.type
_entity.pdbx_description
1 polymer ?
#
loop_
_entity_poly.entity_id
_entity_poly.type
_entity_poly.pdbx_seq_one_letter_code
_entity_poly.pdbx_strand_id
1 'polypeptide(L)'
;MKNVRADHYIISKIVKNNSRILDIGCADGQLLHLLEKEKNVSGQGIEIKHDKVETCLKKGLSVIEGDANKEIINYPKKSFDYVILS
;
A
#
# COMPACT_ATOMS: atom_id res chain seq x y z
N MET A 1 -3.65 18.97 0.02
CA MET A 1 -3.63 17.67 0.69
C MET A 1 -3.51 17.84 2.19
N LYS A 2 -4.62 18.24 2.77
CA LYS A 2 -4.70 18.50 4.20
C LYS A 2 -4.58 17.17 4.95
N ASN A 3 -3.78 17.13 6.02
CA ASN A 3 -3.60 15.96 6.88
C ASN A 3 -2.84 14.79 6.24
N VAL A 4 -2.13 15.03 5.15
CA VAL A 4 -1.30 14.03 4.53
C VAL A 4 0.14 14.17 5.04
N ARG A 5 0.77 13.06 5.42
CA ARG A 5 2.16 13.09 5.85
C ARG A 5 3.05 13.54 4.68
N ALA A 6 4.16 14.23 5.02
CA ALA A 6 5.06 14.77 4.01
C ALA A 6 5.66 13.68 3.11
N ASP A 7 6.04 12.53 3.69
CA ASP A 7 6.57 11.41 2.92
C ASP A 7 5.52 10.81 1.98
N HIS A 8 4.27 10.75 2.41
CA HIS A 8 3.18 10.27 1.55
C HIS A 8 2.95 11.22 0.37
N TYR A 9 3.06 12.52 0.61
CA TYR A 9 2.93 13.51 -0.46
C TYR A 9 4.02 13.33 -1.51
N ILE A 10 5.28 13.16 -1.07
CA ILE A 10 6.40 12.95 -1.99
C ILE A 10 6.19 11.69 -2.83
N ILE A 11 5.79 10.58 -2.19
CA ILE A 11 5.52 9.33 -2.89
C ILE A 11 4.41 9.51 -3.92
N SER A 12 3.36 10.24 -3.57
CA SER A 12 2.24 10.49 -4.48
C SER A 12 2.67 11.24 -5.74
N LYS A 13 3.74 12.03 -5.67
CA LYS A 13 4.27 12.74 -6.84
C LYS A 13 5.11 11.85 -7.74
N ILE A 14 5.68 10.78 -7.19
CA ILE A 14 6.54 9.85 -7.94
C ILE A 14 5.70 8.80 -8.66
N VAL A 15 4.66 8.30 -7.99
CA VAL A 15 3.84 7.20 -8.49
C VAL A 15 3.00 7.67 -9.68
N LYS A 16 3.02 6.89 -10.75
CA LYS A 16 2.21 7.18 -11.94
C LYS A 16 0.78 6.70 -11.75
N ASN A 17 -0.14 7.37 -12.43
CA ASN A 17 -1.56 6.97 -12.43
C ASN A 17 -1.72 5.54 -12.94
N ASN A 18 -2.69 4.83 -12.38
CA ASN A 18 -3.08 3.48 -12.82
C ASN A 18 -2.01 2.42 -12.59
N SER A 19 -1.04 2.69 -11.71
CA SER A 19 0.04 1.74 -11.39
C SER A 19 -0.45 0.63 -10.45
N ARG A 20 0.32 -0.45 -10.44
CA ARG A 20 0.15 -1.56 -9.49
C ARG A 20 1.20 -1.38 -8.40
N ILE A 21 0.76 -1.36 -7.14
CA ILE A 21 1.63 -1.02 -6.02
C ILE A 21 1.54 -2.07 -4.92
N LEU A 22 2.70 -2.46 -4.40
CA LEU A 22 2.80 -3.23 -3.17
C LEU A 22 3.35 -2.32 -2.09
N ASP A 23 2.63 -2.18 -0.98
CA ASP A 23 3.06 -1.41 0.19
C ASP A 23 3.38 -2.37 1.33
N ILE A 24 4.66 -2.51 1.65
CA ILE A 24 5.14 -3.39 2.70
C ILE A 24 5.18 -2.62 4.02
N GLY A 25 4.51 -3.15 5.04
CA GLY A 25 4.34 -2.46 6.31
C GLY A 25 3.35 -1.31 6.18
N CYS A 26 2.22 -1.58 5.54
CA CYS A 26 1.27 -0.52 5.16
C CYS A 26 0.54 0.13 6.34
N ALA A 27 0.71 -0.38 7.56
CA ALA A 27 0.07 0.11 8.77
C ALA A 27 -1.45 0.23 8.59
N ASP A 28 -2.04 1.37 8.90
CA ASP A 28 -3.49 1.59 8.78
C ASP A 28 -3.96 1.90 7.35
N GLY A 29 -3.04 1.89 6.39
CA GLY A 29 -3.39 2.04 4.98
C GLY A 29 -3.54 3.46 4.49
N GLN A 30 -3.07 4.46 5.22
CA GLN A 30 -3.20 5.85 4.80
C GLN A 30 -2.61 6.09 3.41
N LEU A 31 -1.41 5.59 3.16
CA LEU A 31 -0.74 5.80 1.87
C LEU A 31 -1.47 5.09 0.74
N LEU A 32 -1.82 3.81 0.93
CA LEU A 32 -2.57 3.07 -0.10
C LEU A 32 -3.89 3.75 -0.42
N HIS A 33 -4.62 4.20 0.60
CA HIS A 33 -5.88 4.87 0.42
C HIS A 33 -5.71 6.15 -0.40
N LEU A 34 -4.70 6.94 -0.07
CA LEU A 34 -4.37 8.17 -0.78
C LEU A 34 -4.08 7.88 -2.26
N LEU A 35 -3.23 6.89 -2.52
CA LEU A 35 -2.82 6.56 -3.89
C LEU A 35 -3.98 6.01 -4.72
N GLU A 36 -4.84 5.21 -4.13
CA GLU A 36 -6.03 4.71 -4.82
C GLU A 36 -6.97 5.84 -5.20
N LYS A 37 -7.17 6.80 -4.30
CA LYS A 37 -8.03 7.95 -4.58
C LYS A 37 -7.44 8.91 -5.59
N GLU A 38 -6.16 9.22 -5.47
CA GLU A 38 -5.54 10.30 -6.25
C GLU A 38 -4.91 9.83 -7.55
N LYS A 39 -4.48 8.57 -7.60
CA LYS A 39 -3.73 8.03 -8.72
C LYS A 39 -4.40 6.82 -9.37
N ASN A 40 -5.54 6.40 -8.86
CA ASN A 40 -6.26 5.24 -9.36
C ASN A 40 -5.35 4.00 -9.43
N VAL A 41 -4.51 3.80 -8.42
CA VAL A 41 -3.61 2.65 -8.38
C VAL A 41 -4.38 1.39 -7.96
N SER A 42 -3.84 0.24 -8.37
CA SER A 42 -4.24 -1.06 -7.82
C SER A 42 -3.28 -1.39 -6.71
N GLY A 43 -3.71 -1.25 -5.46
CA GLY A 43 -2.85 -1.40 -4.31
C GLY A 43 -3.01 -2.74 -3.62
N GLN A 44 -1.90 -3.26 -3.11
CA GLN A 44 -1.85 -4.42 -2.25
C GLN A 44 -0.94 -4.07 -1.08
N GLY A 45 -1.42 -4.33 0.13
CA GLY A 45 -0.61 -4.12 1.34
C GLY A 45 -0.24 -5.43 2.00
N ILE A 46 0.86 -5.41 2.74
CA ILE A 46 1.24 -6.48 3.65
C ILE A 46 1.51 -5.82 5.00
N GLU A 47 0.87 -6.32 6.04
CA GLU A 47 1.00 -5.75 7.37
C GLU A 47 0.96 -6.89 8.40
N ILE A 48 1.85 -6.83 9.39
CA ILE A 48 1.97 -7.89 10.39
C ILE A 48 1.01 -7.70 11.56
N LYS A 49 0.56 -6.47 11.82
CA LYS A 49 -0.30 -6.17 12.97
C LYS A 49 -1.77 -6.35 12.60
N HIS A 50 -2.42 -7.29 13.27
CA HIS A 50 -3.80 -7.66 12.99
C HIS A 50 -4.77 -6.47 13.06
N ASP A 51 -4.65 -5.62 14.08
CA ASP A 51 -5.52 -4.45 14.23
C ASP A 51 -5.37 -3.46 13.07
N LYS A 52 -4.17 -3.32 12.55
CA LYS A 52 -3.92 -2.46 11.39
C LYS A 52 -4.53 -3.03 10.12
N VAL A 53 -4.41 -4.35 9.94
CA VAL A 53 -5.04 -5.03 8.82
C VAL A 53 -6.55 -4.82 8.85
N GLU A 54 -7.18 -4.97 10.01
CA GLU A 54 -8.62 -4.75 10.15
C GLU A 54 -9.01 -3.32 9.75
N THR A 55 -8.22 -2.34 10.17
CA THR A 55 -8.45 -0.94 9.79
C THR A 55 -8.41 -0.76 8.27
N CYS A 56 -7.41 -1.38 7.62
CA CYS A 56 -7.29 -1.33 6.17
C CYS A 56 -8.51 -1.95 5.48
N LEU A 57 -8.93 -3.11 5.94
CA LEU A 57 -10.08 -3.81 5.34
C LEU A 57 -11.36 -3.00 5.47
N LYS A 58 -11.54 -2.30 6.59
CA LYS A 58 -12.69 -1.40 6.77
C LYS A 58 -12.69 -0.23 5.80
N LYS A 59 -11.51 0.17 5.34
CA LYS A 59 -11.37 1.22 4.32
C LYS A 59 -11.56 0.70 2.90
N GLY A 60 -11.78 -0.61 2.74
CA GLY A 60 -11.91 -1.22 1.43
C GLY A 60 -10.60 -1.52 0.74
N LEU A 61 -9.49 -1.51 1.48
CA LEU A 61 -8.17 -1.79 0.92
C LEU A 61 -7.90 -3.29 0.87
N SER A 62 -7.08 -3.71 -0.08
CA SER A 62 -6.63 -5.09 -0.22
C SER A 62 -5.34 -5.25 0.57
N VAL A 63 -5.39 -5.94 1.71
CA VAL A 63 -4.24 -6.10 2.59
C VAL A 63 -4.19 -7.53 3.12
N ILE A 64 -3.00 -8.10 3.14
CA ILE A 64 -2.73 -9.41 3.71
C ILE A 64 -2.05 -9.23 5.05
N GLU A 65 -2.52 -9.97 6.06
CA GLU A 65 -1.84 -10.05 7.34
C GLU A 65 -0.70 -11.06 7.21
N GLY A 66 0.53 -10.64 7.49
CA GLY A 66 1.65 -11.55 7.42
C GLY A 66 3.00 -10.86 7.48
N ASP A 67 4.04 -11.69 7.40
CA ASP A 67 5.42 -11.26 7.34
C ASP A 67 5.81 -11.08 5.86
N ALA A 68 6.22 -9.88 5.50
CA ALA A 68 6.58 -9.58 4.12
C ALA A 68 7.68 -10.51 3.57
N ASN A 69 8.62 -10.93 4.41
CA ASN A 69 9.69 -11.84 3.98
C ASN A 69 9.15 -13.19 3.53
N LYS A 70 7.99 -13.60 4.05
CA LYS A 70 7.36 -14.87 3.68
C LYS A 70 6.37 -14.68 2.54
N GLU A 71 5.62 -13.58 2.56
CA GLU A 71 4.54 -13.38 1.61
C GLU A 71 5.03 -12.92 0.25
N ILE A 72 6.11 -12.16 0.18
CA ILE A 72 6.57 -11.55 -1.07
C ILE A 72 6.98 -12.59 -2.11
N ILE A 73 7.49 -13.74 -1.68
CA ILE A 73 7.91 -14.81 -2.59
C ILE A 73 6.73 -15.46 -3.33
N ASN A 74 5.51 -15.25 -2.85
CA ASN A 74 4.32 -15.80 -3.46
C ASN A 74 3.83 -14.98 -4.66
N TYR A 75 4.38 -13.77 -4.85
CA TYR A 75 3.99 -12.94 -5.97
C TYR A 75 4.83 -13.23 -7.21
N PRO A 76 4.21 -13.38 -8.38
CA PRO A 76 4.96 -13.53 -9.63
C PRO A 76 5.86 -12.32 -9.87
N LYS A 77 6.95 -12.56 -10.63
CA LYS A 77 7.83 -11.47 -11.05
C LYS A 77 7.02 -10.43 -11.82
N LYS A 78 7.37 -9.16 -11.63
CA LYS A 78 6.72 -8.04 -12.33
C LYS A 78 5.23 -7.87 -11.99
N SER A 79 4.82 -8.34 -10.80
CA SER A 79 3.43 -8.15 -10.35
C SER A 79 3.12 -6.68 -10.05
N PHE A 80 4.14 -5.90 -9.72
CA PHE A 80 3.95 -4.50 -9.29
C PHE A 80 4.88 -3.56 -10.06
N ASP A 81 4.38 -2.34 -10.27
CA ASP A 81 5.17 -1.28 -10.87
C ASP A 81 6.03 -0.57 -9.83
N TYR A 82 5.55 -0.53 -8.59
CA TYR A 82 6.28 0.04 -7.45
C TYR A 82 6.13 -0.86 -6.24
N VAL A 83 7.21 -0.99 -5.47
CA VAL A 83 7.18 -1.60 -4.15
C VAL A 83 7.61 -0.52 -3.16
N ILE A 84 6.78 -0.27 -2.17
CA ILE A 84 7.02 0.78 -1.17
C ILE A 84 7.31 0.11 0.16
N LEU A 85 8.37 0.55 0.81
CA LEU A 85 8.72 0.14 2.17
C LEU A 85 8.36 1.31 3.10
N SER A 86 7.25 1.20 3.76
CA SER A 86 6.77 2.27 4.63
C SER A 86 6.96 2.00 6.13
#